data_fe5ce3935178a144eede513fbb52b007
#
_entry.id   fe5ce3935178a144eede513fbb52b007
#
_cell.length_a   1.000
_cell.length_b   1.000
_cell.length_c   1.000
_cell.angle_alpha   90.00
_cell.angle_beta   90.00
_cell.angle_gamma   90.00
#
_symmetry.space_group_name_H-M   'P 1'
#
loop_
_entity.id
_entity.type
_entity.pdbx_description
1 polymer ?
#
loop_
_entity_poly.entity_id
_entity_poly.type
_entity_poly.pdbx_seq_one_letter_code
_entity_poly.pdbx_strand_id
1 'polypeptide(L)'
;MNRRLRLIGIVVFALDAGVVGGGVTSSLADEAGIEARVGELRGAILSLFAPAGAVATETNSNYKGAATPAPAAPPSPAAADWPSYNKTLTSERFSDLSQINTKNVAKLKVLCTYDTGRLTSFETGPIMVEGALIGTTEFDIFSIDPSTCAENWRTHEEYPAYIIPTNRGAAYLDGRLFRGTQDGRVLAYDFKTGKRLWETTIADAKKGEVVPAAPIAWEGLVFIGNAGGDFKGAKGHMYALDAKTGKIVWQFFLVPKTEGDTVRGPEGTSPLDTSTWKNVPGAPITGGGTWTSTTLDPANGLLYVPVGNPAPDFDNSVRPGDNLFTGSVVVLDAKTGAYKKHFQLVPRDWHDWDVSNPPILINTRGGKRLMAVSPKDGHLYGFDLADNKLLYRTPVTRIENAEEPFAVDKDVHFCPGSTGGEEWNSPGYDPLTNHIFTGDVDWCTTVKLQTREEIAAAPLGEPWMGEKTFNPFNEFGKFSRADGFWAGWLYATDADTGMWKWRLKSNYPIYGAVTPTAGGLVFFGDVGGNFYAIDAATGQKLWGQKIGGAIAGGVITFTVNGTQKVAVATGYVSPAVPTEIRRARIAILGIEGETGSK
;
A
#
# COMPACT_ATOMS: atom_id res chain seq x y z
N MET A 1 27.52 -18.47 -2.89
CA MET A 1 27.58 -18.33 -4.34
C MET A 1 26.23 -18.55 -5.03
N ASN A 2 25.33 -19.37 -4.49
CA ASN A 2 24.02 -19.66 -5.11
C ASN A 2 22.85 -18.71 -4.76
N ARG A 3 23.03 -17.72 -3.89
CA ARG A 3 21.93 -16.80 -3.47
C ARG A 3 21.68 -15.63 -4.43
N ARG A 4 22.69 -15.19 -5.19
CA ARG A 4 22.55 -14.08 -6.17
C ARG A 4 21.85 -14.51 -7.47
N LEU A 5 21.99 -15.77 -7.87
CA LEU A 5 21.42 -16.30 -9.12
C LEU A 5 19.88 -16.42 -9.12
N ARG A 6 19.24 -16.59 -7.95
CA ARG A 6 17.76 -16.67 -7.89
C ARG A 6 17.07 -15.32 -7.99
N LEU A 7 17.70 -14.25 -7.49
CA LEU A 7 17.17 -12.89 -7.68
C LEU A 7 17.25 -12.44 -9.15
N ILE A 8 18.30 -12.86 -9.87
CA ILE A 8 18.49 -12.56 -11.29
C ILE A 8 17.48 -13.32 -12.16
N GLY A 9 17.08 -14.52 -11.76
CA GLY A 9 16.10 -15.33 -12.50
C GLY A 9 14.71 -14.67 -12.61
N ILE A 10 14.25 -13.97 -11.58
CA ILE A 10 12.94 -13.31 -11.57
C ILE A 10 12.94 -12.04 -12.44
N VAL A 11 14.05 -11.30 -12.48
CA VAL A 11 14.18 -10.11 -13.33
C VAL A 11 14.31 -10.49 -14.82
N VAL A 12 14.89 -11.65 -15.13
CA VAL A 12 15.05 -12.12 -16.52
C VAL A 12 13.73 -12.68 -17.07
N PHE A 13 12.86 -13.28 -16.25
CA PHE A 13 11.57 -13.81 -16.74
C PHE A 13 10.58 -12.70 -17.16
N ALA A 14 10.66 -11.51 -16.57
CA ALA A 14 9.84 -10.36 -16.99
C ALA A 14 10.36 -9.67 -18.26
N LEU A 15 11.59 -9.98 -18.71
CA LEU A 15 12.23 -9.33 -19.86
C LEU A 15 12.45 -10.26 -21.07
N ASP A 16 12.33 -11.58 -20.94
CA ASP A 16 12.76 -12.55 -21.96
C ASP A 16 11.62 -13.31 -22.67
N ALA A 17 10.38 -12.90 -22.53
CA ALA A 17 9.25 -13.47 -23.31
C ALA A 17 9.32 -13.18 -24.83
N GLY A 18 10.45 -12.75 -25.35
CA GLY A 18 10.60 -12.29 -26.74
C GLY A 18 11.65 -12.93 -27.63
N VAL A 19 12.45 -13.96 -27.22
CA VAL A 19 13.44 -14.57 -28.13
C VAL A 19 13.62 -16.10 -27.93
N VAL A 20 13.04 -16.87 -28.84
CA VAL A 20 13.48 -18.09 -29.56
C VAL A 20 14.43 -19.08 -28.86
N GLY A 21 14.00 -20.35 -28.90
CA GLY A 21 14.77 -21.55 -28.54
C GLY A 21 16.12 -21.72 -29.25
N GLY A 22 17.10 -22.06 -28.49
CA GLY A 22 18.41 -22.49 -28.92
C GLY A 22 19.33 -22.71 -27.73
N GLY A 23 19.82 -23.96 -27.55
CA GLY A 23 20.61 -24.37 -26.40
C GLY A 23 21.84 -23.50 -26.14
N VAL A 24 22.08 -23.15 -24.92
CA VAL A 24 23.22 -22.37 -24.47
C VAL A 24 23.99 -23.11 -23.39
N THR A 25 25.23 -23.45 -23.73
CA THR A 25 26.29 -23.78 -22.75
C THR A 25 26.76 -22.46 -22.12
N SER A 26 26.60 -22.31 -20.79
CA SER A 26 26.95 -21.10 -20.07
C SER A 26 28.46 -20.95 -19.89
N SER A 27 29.01 -19.79 -20.26
CA SER A 27 30.31 -19.32 -19.80
C SER A 27 30.11 -18.17 -18.80
N LEU A 28 30.84 -18.23 -17.70
CA LEU A 28 30.80 -17.27 -16.56
C LEU A 28 31.31 -15.84 -16.87
N ALA A 29 31.34 -15.43 -18.13
CA ALA A 29 31.94 -14.16 -18.56
C ALA A 29 30.95 -12.97 -18.65
N ASP A 30 29.67 -13.12 -18.27
CA ASP A 30 28.64 -12.13 -18.64
C ASP A 30 27.84 -11.48 -17.49
N GLU A 31 28.19 -11.71 -16.22
CA GLU A 31 27.51 -11.03 -15.09
C GLU A 31 27.69 -9.50 -15.14
N ALA A 32 28.87 -9.01 -15.49
CA ALA A 32 29.11 -7.58 -15.65
C ALA A 32 28.38 -6.99 -16.85
N GLY A 33 28.18 -7.76 -17.91
CA GLY A 33 27.42 -7.37 -19.08
C GLY A 33 25.91 -7.30 -18.83
N ILE A 34 25.38 -8.19 -18.01
CA ILE A 34 23.96 -8.19 -17.61
C ILE A 34 23.68 -7.03 -16.65
N GLU A 35 24.54 -6.80 -15.65
CA GLU A 35 24.41 -5.63 -14.75
C GLU A 35 24.55 -4.31 -15.51
N ALA A 36 25.45 -4.23 -16.49
CA ALA A 36 25.58 -3.04 -17.34
C ALA A 36 24.33 -2.81 -18.20
N ARG A 37 23.77 -3.85 -18.85
CA ARG A 37 22.56 -3.75 -19.67
C ARG A 37 21.30 -3.44 -18.84
N VAL A 38 21.18 -4.03 -17.67
CA VAL A 38 20.09 -3.69 -16.71
C VAL A 38 20.27 -2.25 -16.22
N GLY A 39 21.50 -1.82 -15.98
CA GLY A 39 21.83 -0.43 -15.63
C GLY A 39 21.54 0.55 -16.79
N GLU A 40 21.89 0.19 -18.02
CA GLU A 40 21.58 0.99 -19.21
C GLU A 40 20.08 1.06 -19.51
N LEU A 41 19.35 -0.05 -19.40
CA LEU A 41 17.89 -0.09 -19.58
C LEU A 41 17.17 0.76 -18.52
N ARG A 42 17.59 0.63 -17.25
CA ARG A 42 17.09 1.47 -16.17
C ARG A 42 17.49 2.94 -16.34
N GLY A 43 18.71 3.21 -16.77
CA GLY A 43 19.17 4.56 -17.11
C GLY A 43 18.40 5.18 -18.27
N ALA A 44 18.10 4.39 -19.30
CA ALA A 44 17.27 4.82 -20.43
C ALA A 44 15.82 5.10 -20.01
N ILE A 45 15.23 4.25 -19.17
CA ILE A 45 13.88 4.45 -18.60
C ILE A 45 13.87 5.72 -17.72
N LEU A 46 14.86 5.91 -16.85
CA LEU A 46 14.95 7.09 -15.99
C LEU A 46 15.27 8.39 -16.76
N SER A 47 15.93 8.29 -17.92
CA SER A 47 16.16 9.46 -18.79
C SER A 47 14.91 9.93 -19.54
N LEU A 48 13.87 9.09 -19.58
CA LEU A 48 12.57 9.44 -20.17
C LEU A 48 11.70 10.29 -19.22
N PHE A 49 12.08 10.39 -17.93
CA PHE A 49 11.36 11.25 -16.99
C PHE A 49 11.71 12.72 -17.20
N ALA A 50 10.70 13.58 -17.18
CA ALA A 50 10.85 15.02 -17.21
C ALA A 50 11.78 15.52 -16.07
N PRO A 51 12.40 16.71 -16.21
CA PRO A 51 13.28 17.25 -15.17
C PRO A 51 12.60 17.25 -13.80
N ALA A 52 13.38 16.86 -12.81
CA ALA A 52 12.95 16.59 -11.45
C ALA A 52 11.99 17.65 -10.88
N GLY A 53 10.86 17.20 -10.32
CA GLY A 53 10.03 18.01 -9.45
C GLY A 53 8.99 18.89 -10.12
N ALA A 54 8.56 18.59 -11.33
CA ALA A 54 7.42 19.28 -11.91
C ALA A 54 6.10 18.72 -11.33
N VAL A 55 5.35 19.58 -10.67
CA VAL A 55 3.97 19.37 -10.27
C VAL A 55 3.13 20.55 -10.73
N ALA A 56 1.91 20.30 -11.19
CA ALA A 56 1.00 21.33 -11.65
C ALA A 56 -0.40 21.13 -11.04
N THR A 57 -0.94 22.18 -10.44
CA THR A 57 -2.24 22.15 -9.78
C THR A 57 -3.35 22.59 -10.71
N GLU A 58 -4.45 21.85 -10.72
CA GLU A 58 -5.71 22.17 -11.39
C GLU A 58 -6.80 22.40 -10.36
N THR A 59 -7.67 23.38 -10.58
CA THR A 59 -8.82 23.68 -9.73
C THR A 59 -10.12 23.38 -10.45
N ASN A 60 -11.10 22.83 -9.72
CA ASN A 60 -12.42 22.53 -10.26
C ASN A 60 -13.33 23.77 -10.17
N SER A 61 -13.60 24.41 -11.32
CA SER A 61 -14.48 25.57 -11.39
C SER A 61 -15.94 25.26 -10.99
N ASN A 62 -16.35 24.00 -11.04
CA ASN A 62 -17.68 23.56 -10.66
C ASN A 62 -17.79 23.18 -9.16
N TYR A 63 -16.69 23.21 -8.43
CA TYR A 63 -16.70 22.87 -7.00
C TYR A 63 -17.52 23.89 -6.21
N LYS A 64 -18.61 23.42 -5.60
CA LYS A 64 -19.41 24.19 -4.65
C LYS A 64 -19.13 23.64 -3.26
N GLY A 65 -18.14 24.24 -2.60
CA GLY A 65 -17.70 23.79 -1.28
C GLY A 65 -18.79 23.88 -0.20
N ALA A 66 -18.70 22.98 0.78
CA ALA A 66 -19.46 23.07 2.00
C ALA A 66 -19.07 24.31 2.82
N ALA A 67 -20.00 24.79 3.64
CA ALA A 67 -19.85 26.00 4.46
C ALA A 67 -18.58 26.03 5.34
N THR A 68 -18.18 27.24 5.74
CA THR A 68 -16.97 27.57 6.50
C THR A 68 -16.64 26.60 7.65
N PRO A 69 -15.34 26.22 7.83
CA PRO A 69 -14.92 25.30 8.88
C PRO A 69 -15.25 25.75 10.28
N ALA A 70 -15.65 24.81 11.15
CA ALA A 70 -15.57 25.00 12.58
C ALA A 70 -14.11 25.12 13.01
N PRO A 71 -13.72 25.92 14.00
CA PRO A 71 -12.37 25.98 14.51
C PRO A 71 -11.98 24.63 15.09
N ALA A 72 -10.74 24.18 14.79
CA ALA A 72 -10.19 22.93 15.32
C ALA A 72 -10.12 22.96 16.84
N ALA A 73 -10.43 21.80 17.47
CA ALA A 73 -10.13 21.62 18.88
C ALA A 73 -8.60 21.71 19.11
N PRO A 74 -8.14 22.25 20.25
CA PRO A 74 -6.72 22.30 20.55
C PRO A 74 -6.14 20.88 20.62
N PRO A 75 -4.88 20.67 20.16
CA PRO A 75 -4.26 19.35 20.12
C PRO A 75 -4.14 18.73 21.52
N SER A 76 -4.52 17.45 21.64
CA SER A 76 -4.27 16.65 22.84
C SER A 76 -2.77 16.30 22.95
N PRO A 77 -2.19 16.18 24.17
CA PRO A 77 -0.82 15.68 24.35
C PRO A 77 -0.56 14.31 23.68
N ALA A 78 -1.57 13.45 23.57
CA ALA A 78 -1.51 12.19 22.83
C ALA A 78 -1.40 12.37 21.30
N ALA A 79 -1.63 13.57 20.77
CA ALA A 79 -1.48 13.90 19.36
C ALA A 79 -0.02 13.97 18.87
N ALA A 80 0.94 13.95 19.81
CA ALA A 80 2.37 14.11 19.53
C ALA A 80 3.03 12.86 18.89
N ASP A 81 2.42 11.68 19.06
CA ASP A 81 2.93 10.40 18.58
C ASP A 81 2.23 9.93 17.29
N TRP A 82 2.81 8.90 16.67
CA TRP A 82 2.25 8.19 15.52
C TRP A 82 2.21 6.69 15.81
N PRO A 83 1.26 6.21 16.65
CA PRO A 83 1.36 4.90 17.31
C PRO A 83 0.95 3.71 16.44
N SER A 84 0.38 3.92 15.24
CA SER A 84 0.01 2.86 14.31
C SER A 84 0.31 3.27 12.88
N TYR A 85 0.22 2.33 11.93
CA TYR A 85 0.53 2.51 10.52
C TYR A 85 -0.10 3.79 9.92
N ASN A 86 -1.36 4.06 10.20
CA ASN A 86 -2.10 5.23 9.73
C ASN A 86 -2.41 6.25 10.84
N LYS A 87 -1.59 6.33 11.89
CA LYS A 87 -1.72 7.15 13.08
C LYS A 87 -2.84 6.69 14.02
N THR A 88 -4.08 6.64 13.54
CA THR A 88 -5.26 6.17 14.28
C THR A 88 -5.66 4.77 13.83
N LEU A 89 -6.43 4.06 14.65
CA LEU A 89 -7.01 2.77 14.26
C LEU A 89 -8.08 2.95 13.17
N THR A 90 -8.69 4.12 13.07
CA THR A 90 -9.66 4.50 12.04
C THR A 90 -9.03 5.01 10.73
N SER A 91 -7.70 5.07 10.69
CA SER A 91 -6.86 5.27 9.49
C SER A 91 -6.92 6.65 8.82
N GLU A 92 -7.34 7.71 9.48
CA GLU A 92 -7.48 9.05 8.87
C GLU A 92 -6.15 9.71 8.46
N ARG A 93 -5.00 9.28 8.99
CA ARG A 93 -3.66 9.86 8.75
C ARG A 93 -3.53 11.35 9.09
N PHE A 94 -4.48 11.96 9.74
CA PHE A 94 -4.42 13.36 10.09
C PHE A 94 -3.56 13.61 11.33
N SER A 95 -2.71 14.65 11.27
CA SER A 95 -1.94 15.11 12.42
C SER A 95 -2.45 16.44 12.94
N ASP A 96 -2.77 16.52 14.24
CA ASP A 96 -3.18 17.76 14.90
C ASP A 96 -2.01 18.76 15.11
N LEU A 97 -0.78 18.37 14.73
CA LEU A 97 0.40 19.21 14.86
C LEU A 97 0.38 20.35 13.84
N SER A 98 0.71 21.57 14.28
CA SER A 98 0.64 22.80 13.49
C SER A 98 1.88 23.70 13.61
N GLN A 99 2.94 23.26 14.31
CA GLN A 99 4.17 24.05 14.40
C GLN A 99 4.82 24.23 13.02
N ILE A 100 4.85 23.18 12.19
CA ILE A 100 5.19 23.28 10.76
C ILE A 100 3.89 23.58 10.03
N ASN A 101 3.82 24.72 9.34
CA ASN A 101 2.60 25.22 8.73
C ASN A 101 2.87 25.99 7.43
N THR A 102 1.83 26.45 6.77
CA THR A 102 1.91 27.16 5.49
C THR A 102 2.81 28.40 5.48
N LYS A 103 3.06 29.03 6.66
CA LYS A 103 3.88 30.25 6.76
C LYS A 103 5.37 29.98 6.92
N ASN A 104 5.75 28.79 7.48
CA ASN A 104 7.14 28.50 7.81
C ASN A 104 7.73 27.29 7.09
N VAL A 105 6.92 26.49 6.39
CA VAL A 105 7.35 25.25 5.72
C VAL A 105 8.46 25.47 4.69
N ALA A 106 8.60 26.66 4.14
CA ALA A 106 9.74 27.02 3.26
C ALA A 106 11.12 26.85 3.92
N LYS A 107 11.18 26.82 5.28
CA LYS A 107 12.39 26.58 6.07
C LYS A 107 12.65 25.10 6.37
N LEU A 108 11.76 24.20 5.94
CA LEU A 108 11.89 22.76 6.20
C LEU A 108 13.16 22.21 5.58
N LYS A 109 13.91 21.40 6.31
CA LYS A 109 15.13 20.75 5.83
C LYS A 109 15.33 19.39 6.47
N VAL A 110 16.11 18.53 5.81
CA VAL A 110 16.58 17.27 6.41
C VAL A 110 17.53 17.58 7.54
N LEU A 111 17.23 17.09 8.73
CA LEU A 111 18.05 17.26 9.94
C LEU A 111 19.02 16.10 10.12
N CYS A 112 18.56 14.88 9.91
CA CYS A 112 19.39 13.68 9.93
C CYS A 112 18.74 12.58 9.08
N THR A 113 19.51 11.53 8.80
CA THR A 113 19.08 10.38 8.01
C THR A 113 19.62 9.09 8.62
N TYR A 114 18.76 8.13 8.84
CA TYR A 114 19.13 6.77 9.19
C TYR A 114 19.22 5.91 7.92
N ASP A 115 20.37 5.28 7.66
CA ASP A 115 20.61 4.39 6.53
C ASP A 115 20.49 2.94 7.01
N THR A 116 19.52 2.20 6.47
CA THR A 116 19.31 0.80 6.84
C THR A 116 20.42 -0.13 6.33
N GLY A 117 21.24 0.32 5.38
CA GLY A 117 22.23 -0.51 4.69
C GLY A 117 21.64 -1.46 3.63
N ARG A 118 20.33 -1.44 3.38
CA ARG A 118 19.62 -2.37 2.49
C ARG A 118 19.21 -1.72 1.17
N LEU A 119 19.14 -2.55 0.13
CA LEU A 119 18.41 -2.29 -1.11
C LEU A 119 17.17 -3.18 -1.06
N THR A 120 15.99 -2.61 -0.95
CA THR A 120 14.75 -3.35 -0.69
C THR A 120 13.53 -2.57 -1.20
N SER A 121 12.41 -3.23 -1.37
CA SER A 121 11.10 -2.59 -1.54
C SER A 121 10.70 -1.93 -0.21
N PHE A 122 11.23 -0.71 0.02
CA PHE A 122 11.11 -0.02 1.30
C PHE A 122 9.76 0.70 1.42
N GLU A 123 8.77 -0.06 1.84
CA GLU A 123 7.37 0.37 1.98
C GLU A 123 6.97 0.62 3.44
N THR A 124 7.92 0.57 4.36
CA THR A 124 7.63 0.70 5.79
C THR A 124 6.85 1.97 6.10
N GLY A 125 5.72 1.82 6.81
CA GLY A 125 5.07 2.90 7.54
C GLY A 125 5.70 2.96 8.95
N PRO A 126 6.66 3.86 9.19
CA PRO A 126 7.26 3.95 10.51
C PRO A 126 6.22 4.40 11.54
N ILE A 127 6.39 3.93 12.78
CA ILE A 127 5.58 4.39 13.91
C ILE A 127 6.47 5.13 14.91
N MET A 128 5.89 6.13 15.57
CA MET A 128 6.54 6.88 16.65
C MET A 128 5.80 6.59 17.95
N VAL A 129 6.48 5.92 18.88
CA VAL A 129 5.93 5.50 20.16
C VAL A 129 6.97 5.60 21.26
N GLU A 130 6.55 6.04 22.44
CA GLU A 130 7.39 6.17 23.64
C GLU A 130 8.77 6.85 23.37
N GLY A 131 8.81 7.85 22.48
CA GLY A 131 10.04 8.60 22.16
C GLY A 131 10.98 7.91 21.18
N ALA A 132 10.64 6.75 20.62
CA ALA A 132 11.42 6.03 19.62
C ALA A 132 10.67 5.87 18.29
N LEU A 133 11.40 5.96 17.19
CA LEU A 133 10.87 5.70 15.85
C LEU A 133 11.22 4.26 15.46
N ILE A 134 10.19 3.50 15.10
CA ILE A 134 10.30 2.09 14.72
C ILE A 134 10.07 1.96 13.21
N GLY A 135 10.94 1.22 12.54
CA GLY A 135 10.81 0.89 11.13
C GLY A 135 11.14 -0.57 10.86
N THR A 136 10.81 -1.03 9.66
CA THR A 136 11.04 -2.41 9.22
C THR A 136 11.62 -2.45 7.82
N THR A 137 12.42 -3.48 7.53
CA THR A 137 12.67 -3.98 6.17
C THR A 137 12.09 -5.40 6.06
N GLU A 138 12.25 -6.07 4.94
CA GLU A 138 11.85 -7.47 4.83
C GLU A 138 12.45 -8.33 5.94
N PHE A 139 13.71 -8.08 6.31
CA PHE A 139 14.45 -8.89 7.29
C PHE A 139 14.61 -8.23 8.65
N ASP A 140 14.60 -6.89 8.71
CA ASP A 140 14.95 -6.19 9.93
C ASP A 140 13.73 -5.51 10.58
N ILE A 141 13.72 -5.44 11.90
CA ILE A 141 12.99 -4.44 12.68
C ILE A 141 14.01 -3.63 13.46
N PHE A 142 13.85 -2.32 13.52
CA PHE A 142 14.81 -1.44 14.16
C PHE A 142 14.13 -0.28 14.88
N SER A 143 14.80 0.21 15.91
CA SER A 143 14.44 1.41 16.68
C SER A 143 15.53 2.46 16.53
N ILE A 144 15.14 3.70 16.27
CA ILE A 144 16.07 4.83 16.20
C ILE A 144 15.63 5.98 17.11
N ASP A 145 16.61 6.74 17.58
CA ASP A 145 16.39 8.02 18.23
C ASP A 145 16.00 9.07 17.18
N PRO A 146 14.79 9.63 17.24
CA PRO A 146 14.32 10.59 16.23
C PRO A 146 15.00 11.97 16.33
N SER A 147 15.82 12.23 17.37
CA SER A 147 16.59 13.47 17.49
C SER A 147 17.90 13.42 16.72
N THR A 148 18.55 12.26 16.70
CA THR A 148 19.91 12.07 16.19
C THR A 148 20.00 11.13 15.01
N CYS A 149 18.96 10.38 14.71
CA CYS A 149 18.94 9.24 13.78
C CYS A 149 19.88 8.08 14.20
N ALA A 150 20.34 8.05 15.45
CA ALA A 150 21.14 6.94 15.97
C ALA A 150 20.27 5.71 16.16
N GLU A 151 20.81 4.53 15.82
CA GLU A 151 20.16 3.26 16.07
C GLU A 151 20.19 2.93 17.56
N ASN A 152 19.01 2.69 18.16
CA ASN A 152 18.90 2.18 19.53
C ASN A 152 19.18 0.68 19.57
N TRP A 153 18.50 -0.05 18.67
CA TRP A 153 18.68 -1.49 18.45
C TRP A 153 18.13 -1.89 17.08
N ARG A 154 18.63 -3.03 16.58
CA ARG A 154 18.14 -3.70 15.37
C ARG A 154 18.06 -5.20 15.63
N THR A 155 17.00 -5.83 15.18
CA THR A 155 16.85 -7.29 15.14
C THR A 155 16.72 -7.75 13.72
N HIS A 156 17.56 -8.71 13.33
CA HIS A 156 17.60 -9.31 12.01
C HIS A 156 17.00 -10.71 12.06
N GLU A 157 16.11 -11.00 11.11
CA GLU A 157 15.55 -12.33 10.89
C GLU A 157 16.11 -12.90 9.58
N GLU A 158 16.65 -14.10 9.61
CA GLU A 158 17.18 -14.74 8.41
C GLU A 158 16.20 -15.79 7.89
N TYR A 159 15.72 -15.59 6.65
CA TYR A 159 14.86 -16.52 5.92
C TYR A 159 14.99 -16.28 4.41
N PRO A 160 14.59 -17.24 3.53
CA PRO A 160 14.53 -16.99 2.11
C PRO A 160 13.46 -15.92 1.79
N ALA A 161 13.78 -14.94 0.95
CA ALA A 161 12.77 -14.08 0.36
C ALA A 161 12.05 -14.84 -0.77
N TYR A 162 10.73 -14.91 -0.71
CA TYR A 162 9.95 -15.74 -1.63
C TYR A 162 9.31 -14.93 -2.77
N ILE A 163 8.93 -13.67 -2.51
CA ILE A 163 8.25 -12.79 -3.46
C ILE A 163 8.98 -11.45 -3.49
N ILE A 164 8.29 -10.34 -3.59
CA ILE A 164 8.87 -9.00 -3.50
C ILE A 164 9.38 -8.78 -2.07
N PRO A 165 10.67 -8.40 -1.90
CA PRO A 165 11.27 -8.21 -0.57
C PRO A 165 10.72 -6.95 0.10
N THR A 166 9.55 -7.06 0.73
CA THR A 166 8.88 -5.94 1.40
C THR A 166 8.38 -6.30 2.80
N ASN A 167 8.26 -5.30 3.64
CA ASN A 167 7.49 -5.29 4.88
C ASN A 167 6.95 -3.89 5.12
N ARG A 168 5.64 -3.77 5.40
CA ARG A 168 4.96 -2.48 5.47
C ARG A 168 4.95 -1.82 6.83
N GLY A 169 5.47 -2.47 7.87
CA GLY A 169 5.60 -1.85 9.17
C GLY A 169 5.30 -2.75 10.35
N ALA A 170 5.31 -2.15 11.53
CA ALA A 170 5.03 -2.82 12.79
C ALA A 170 3.83 -2.21 13.51
N ALA A 171 3.20 -2.99 14.40
CA ALA A 171 2.27 -2.49 15.40
C ALA A 171 2.93 -2.44 16.78
N TYR A 172 2.41 -1.57 17.65
CA TYR A 172 2.82 -1.46 19.04
C TYR A 172 1.63 -1.68 19.97
N LEU A 173 1.83 -2.46 21.03
CA LEU A 173 0.88 -2.60 22.12
C LEU A 173 1.59 -3.05 23.42
N ASP A 174 1.41 -2.31 24.49
CA ASP A 174 1.85 -2.68 25.86
C ASP A 174 3.32 -3.12 25.93
N GLY A 175 4.24 -2.32 25.36
CA GLY A 175 5.68 -2.60 25.37
C GLY A 175 6.12 -3.71 24.42
N ARG A 176 5.27 -4.10 23.46
CA ARG A 176 5.58 -5.10 22.43
C ARG A 176 5.41 -4.53 21.05
N LEU A 177 6.27 -4.98 20.14
CA LEU A 177 6.18 -4.70 18.70
C LEU A 177 5.83 -5.99 17.96
N PHE A 178 5.01 -5.88 16.92
CA PHE A 178 4.56 -7.01 16.11
C PHE A 178 4.80 -6.73 14.63
N ARG A 179 5.27 -7.73 13.89
CA ARG A 179 5.38 -7.67 12.43
C ARG A 179 5.16 -9.04 11.78
N GLY A 180 4.82 -9.03 10.50
CA GLY A 180 4.85 -10.22 9.67
C GLY A 180 6.21 -10.45 9.00
N THR A 181 6.39 -11.60 8.36
CA THR A 181 7.57 -11.96 7.60
C THR A 181 7.19 -12.64 6.27
N GLN A 182 8.12 -12.68 5.33
CA GLN A 182 7.87 -13.31 4.02
C GLN A 182 7.96 -14.84 4.04
N ASP A 183 8.35 -15.43 5.14
CA ASP A 183 8.30 -16.88 5.34
C ASP A 183 7.02 -17.34 6.08
N GLY A 184 6.02 -16.46 6.20
CA GLY A 184 4.69 -16.79 6.71
C GLY A 184 4.52 -16.68 8.22
N ARG A 185 5.46 -16.08 8.95
CA ARG A 185 5.40 -15.92 10.41
C ARG A 185 4.90 -14.54 10.83
N VAL A 186 4.32 -14.48 12.01
CA VAL A 186 4.12 -13.27 12.82
C VAL A 186 5.05 -13.33 14.01
N LEU A 187 5.77 -12.24 14.27
CA LEU A 187 6.78 -12.15 15.31
C LEU A 187 6.43 -11.02 16.28
N ALA A 188 6.71 -11.25 17.57
CA ALA A 188 6.65 -10.21 18.58
C ALA A 188 8.03 -9.95 19.18
N TYR A 189 8.28 -8.67 19.49
CA TYR A 189 9.53 -8.22 20.08
C TYR A 189 9.28 -7.34 21.30
N ASP A 190 10.19 -7.38 22.25
CA ASP A 190 10.25 -6.40 23.33
C ASP A 190 10.61 -5.03 22.77
N PHE A 191 9.81 -4.04 23.05
CA PHE A 191 9.98 -2.68 22.51
C PHE A 191 11.32 -2.04 22.88
N LYS A 192 11.80 -2.25 24.11
CA LYS A 192 13.01 -1.59 24.61
C LYS A 192 14.31 -2.20 24.09
N THR A 193 14.28 -3.52 23.87
CA THR A 193 15.51 -4.29 23.58
C THR A 193 15.54 -4.88 22.17
N GLY A 194 14.41 -4.91 21.46
CA GLY A 194 14.28 -5.62 20.18
C GLY A 194 14.34 -7.15 20.30
N LYS A 195 14.39 -7.71 21.52
CA LYS A 195 14.47 -9.16 21.72
C LYS A 195 13.16 -9.82 21.30
N ARG A 196 13.23 -10.89 20.48
CA ARG A 196 12.07 -11.67 20.07
C ARG A 196 11.43 -12.35 21.30
N LEU A 197 10.13 -12.19 21.43
CA LEU A 197 9.31 -12.74 22.53
C LEU A 197 8.61 -14.04 22.14
N TRP A 198 8.00 -14.04 20.95
CA TRP A 198 7.32 -15.20 20.38
C TRP A 198 7.28 -15.14 18.85
N GLU A 199 6.99 -16.27 18.22
CA GLU A 199 6.69 -16.40 16.79
C GLU A 199 5.52 -17.35 16.57
N THR A 200 4.75 -17.11 15.50
CA THR A 200 3.62 -17.97 15.10
C THR A 200 3.56 -18.00 13.57
N THR A 201 3.58 -19.19 13.01
CA THR A 201 3.39 -19.39 11.56
C THR A 201 1.89 -19.35 11.26
N ILE A 202 1.49 -18.48 10.30
CA ILE A 202 0.10 -18.31 9.87
C ILE A 202 -0.10 -18.55 8.36
N ALA A 203 0.99 -18.68 7.61
CA ALA A 203 0.95 -18.81 6.15
C ALA A 203 2.05 -19.76 5.66
N ASP A 204 1.88 -20.33 4.46
CA ASP A 204 2.83 -21.25 3.85
C ASP A 204 3.52 -20.61 2.64
N ALA A 205 4.70 -20.06 2.85
CA ALA A 205 5.46 -19.38 1.80
C ALA A 205 5.81 -20.29 0.60
N LYS A 206 5.80 -21.62 0.78
CA LYS A 206 5.99 -22.57 -0.34
C LYS A 206 4.79 -22.62 -1.29
N LYS A 207 3.63 -22.14 -0.81
CA LYS A 207 2.42 -21.97 -1.62
C LYS A 207 2.26 -20.54 -2.14
N GLY A 208 3.25 -19.67 -1.92
CA GLY A 208 3.18 -18.27 -2.26
C GLY A 208 2.52 -17.38 -1.19
N GLU A 209 2.13 -17.94 -0.04
CA GLU A 209 1.50 -17.18 1.05
C GLU A 209 2.56 -16.54 1.94
N VAL A 210 2.59 -15.21 2.03
CA VAL A 210 3.56 -14.43 2.80
C VAL A 210 2.84 -13.39 3.68
N VAL A 211 3.56 -12.76 4.63
CA VAL A 211 2.95 -11.82 5.58
C VAL A 211 3.68 -10.46 5.55
N PRO A 212 3.52 -9.64 4.49
CA PRO A 212 4.17 -8.34 4.36
C PRO A 212 3.41 -7.20 5.04
N ALA A 213 2.14 -7.39 5.40
CA ALA A 213 1.26 -6.36 5.91
C ALA A 213 1.78 -5.74 7.21
N ALA A 214 1.51 -4.44 7.42
CA ALA A 214 1.64 -3.84 8.73
C ALA A 214 0.45 -4.28 9.60
N PRO A 215 0.68 -4.96 10.73
CA PRO A 215 -0.41 -5.32 11.62
C PRO A 215 -1.01 -4.09 12.31
N ILE A 216 -2.20 -4.24 12.89
CA ILE A 216 -2.71 -3.35 13.92
C ILE A 216 -2.92 -4.12 15.21
N ALA A 217 -2.88 -3.44 16.36
CA ALA A 217 -3.04 -4.07 17.67
C ALA A 217 -4.05 -3.30 18.52
N TRP A 218 -4.94 -4.04 19.21
CA TRP A 218 -6.00 -3.44 20.00
C TRP A 218 -6.53 -4.44 21.04
N GLU A 219 -6.72 -3.97 22.27
CA GLU A 219 -7.29 -4.77 23.40
C GLU A 219 -6.69 -6.17 23.56
N GLY A 220 -5.36 -6.28 23.50
CA GLY A 220 -4.65 -7.55 23.68
C GLY A 220 -4.61 -8.45 22.45
N LEU A 221 -5.13 -8.02 21.32
CA LEU A 221 -5.12 -8.73 20.03
C LEU A 221 -4.22 -8.04 19.00
N VAL A 222 -3.64 -8.85 18.13
CA VAL A 222 -2.89 -8.41 16.93
C VAL A 222 -3.62 -8.92 15.70
N PHE A 223 -3.97 -8.01 14.79
CA PHE A 223 -4.69 -8.32 13.57
C PHE A 223 -3.75 -8.24 12.38
N ILE A 224 -3.68 -9.31 11.60
CA ILE A 224 -2.82 -9.40 10.42
C ILE A 224 -3.35 -10.49 9.48
N GLY A 225 -3.18 -10.30 8.18
CA GLY A 225 -3.53 -11.29 7.17
C GLY A 225 -2.34 -11.74 6.34
N ASN A 226 -2.55 -12.67 5.40
CA ASN A 226 -1.54 -13.10 4.45
C ASN A 226 -1.80 -12.53 3.06
N ALA A 227 -0.71 -12.30 2.34
CA ALA A 227 -0.64 -11.99 0.92
C ALA A 227 -0.44 -13.26 0.08
N GLY A 228 -0.27 -13.10 -1.24
CA GLY A 228 0.08 -14.16 -2.19
C GLY A 228 -1.09 -14.61 -3.04
N GLY A 229 -2.15 -13.80 -3.14
CA GLY A 229 -3.34 -14.11 -3.94
C GLY A 229 -3.07 -14.51 -5.38
N ASP A 230 -1.99 -14.04 -5.97
CA ASP A 230 -1.59 -14.27 -7.36
C ASP A 230 -0.90 -15.65 -7.59
N PHE A 231 -0.74 -16.45 -6.55
CA PHE A 231 -0.13 -17.79 -6.64
C PHE A 231 -1.20 -18.87 -6.64
N LYS A 232 -1.16 -19.78 -7.61
CA LYS A 232 -2.18 -20.82 -7.81
C LYS A 232 -2.41 -21.65 -6.54
N GLY A 233 -3.63 -21.59 -6.01
CA GLY A 233 -4.04 -22.30 -4.80
C GLY A 233 -3.83 -21.53 -3.51
N ALA A 234 -3.14 -20.38 -3.51
CA ALA A 234 -3.02 -19.52 -2.36
C ALA A 234 -4.37 -18.86 -2.01
N LYS A 235 -4.62 -18.67 -0.72
CA LYS A 235 -5.88 -18.15 -0.21
C LYS A 235 -5.65 -17.06 0.82
N GLY A 236 -6.35 -15.96 0.70
CA GLY A 236 -6.34 -14.89 1.68
C GLY A 236 -7.04 -15.30 2.97
N HIS A 237 -6.38 -15.01 4.09
CA HIS A 237 -6.93 -15.17 5.43
C HIS A 237 -6.69 -13.92 6.25
N MET A 238 -7.58 -13.68 7.20
CA MET A 238 -7.37 -12.70 8.27
C MET A 238 -7.30 -13.41 9.61
N TYR A 239 -6.38 -12.97 10.48
CA TYR A 239 -6.12 -13.56 11.78
C TYR A 239 -6.21 -12.52 12.90
N ALA A 240 -6.61 -12.96 14.09
CA ALA A 240 -6.27 -12.31 15.35
C ALA A 240 -5.42 -13.24 16.19
N LEU A 241 -4.32 -12.71 16.72
CA LEU A 241 -3.43 -13.41 17.63
C LEU A 241 -3.47 -12.72 18.99
N ASP A 242 -3.36 -13.52 20.06
CA ASP A 242 -3.14 -12.99 21.41
C ASP A 242 -1.78 -12.29 21.48
N ALA A 243 -1.76 -11.03 21.83
CA ALA A 243 -0.56 -10.18 21.82
C ALA A 243 0.55 -10.64 22.79
N LYS A 244 0.20 -11.38 23.86
CA LYS A 244 1.16 -11.86 24.86
C LYS A 244 1.78 -13.19 24.47
N THR A 245 1.01 -14.07 23.84
CA THR A 245 1.40 -15.47 23.62
C THR A 245 1.61 -15.85 22.16
N GLY A 246 1.12 -15.04 21.22
CA GLY A 246 1.11 -15.35 19.79
C GLY A 246 0.10 -16.42 19.37
N LYS A 247 -0.75 -16.92 20.29
CA LYS A 247 -1.76 -17.91 19.93
C LYS A 247 -2.80 -17.30 19.01
N ILE A 248 -3.18 -18.04 17.95
CA ILE A 248 -4.29 -17.67 17.08
C ILE A 248 -5.57 -17.75 17.91
N VAL A 249 -6.28 -16.61 18.04
CA VAL A 249 -7.57 -16.50 18.71
C VAL A 249 -8.69 -16.85 17.74
N TRP A 250 -8.60 -16.29 16.51
CA TRP A 250 -9.50 -16.63 15.42
C TRP A 250 -8.80 -16.45 14.06
N GLN A 251 -9.34 -17.11 13.05
CA GLN A 251 -9.01 -16.89 11.64
C GLN A 251 -10.28 -16.78 10.81
N PHE A 252 -10.24 -16.03 9.74
CA PHE A 252 -11.33 -15.89 8.79
C PHE A 252 -10.81 -16.08 7.36
N PHE A 253 -11.41 -17.00 6.59
CA PHE A 253 -11.07 -17.22 5.20
C PHE A 253 -11.73 -16.16 4.32
N LEU A 254 -10.94 -15.34 3.65
CA LEU A 254 -11.44 -14.29 2.75
C LEU A 254 -11.95 -14.84 1.41
N VAL A 255 -11.53 -16.05 1.06
CA VAL A 255 -12.08 -16.84 -0.07
C VAL A 255 -12.44 -18.25 0.42
N PRO A 256 -13.30 -19.01 -0.27
CA PRO A 256 -13.67 -20.37 0.15
C PRO A 256 -12.46 -21.29 0.30
N LYS A 257 -12.45 -22.05 1.38
CA LYS A 257 -11.41 -23.03 1.67
C LYS A 257 -11.40 -24.18 0.66
N THR A 258 -12.58 -24.69 0.35
CA THR A 258 -12.78 -25.77 -0.62
C THR A 258 -14.04 -25.50 -1.46
N GLU A 259 -14.19 -26.21 -2.57
CA GLU A 259 -15.42 -26.19 -3.34
C GLU A 259 -16.59 -26.66 -2.47
N GLY A 260 -17.74 -25.97 -2.57
CA GLY A 260 -18.91 -26.23 -1.74
C GLY A 260 -18.81 -25.69 -0.31
N ASP A 261 -17.70 -25.05 0.08
CA ASP A 261 -17.54 -24.48 1.41
C ASP A 261 -18.41 -23.24 1.60
N THR A 262 -19.38 -23.32 2.52
CA THR A 262 -20.27 -22.22 2.91
C THR A 262 -19.79 -21.50 4.18
N VAL A 263 -18.75 -22.03 4.83
CA VAL A 263 -18.26 -21.60 6.13
C VAL A 263 -16.98 -20.78 5.98
N ARG A 264 -17.01 -19.56 6.53
CA ARG A 264 -15.92 -18.58 6.48
C ARG A 264 -15.40 -18.28 7.84
N GLY A 265 -14.73 -18.39 8.52
CA GLY A 265 -14.34 -18.04 9.87
C GLY A 265 -14.45 -19.20 10.84
N PRO A 266 -14.09 -18.96 12.10
CA PRO A 266 -13.96 -20.03 13.11
C PRO A 266 -15.29 -20.68 13.45
N GLU A 267 -16.39 -19.95 13.32
CA GLU A 267 -17.71 -20.37 13.77
C GLU A 267 -18.72 -20.54 12.63
N GLY A 268 -18.26 -20.54 11.38
CA GLY A 268 -19.16 -20.71 10.24
C GLY A 268 -20.14 -19.55 10.03
N THR A 269 -19.70 -18.35 10.27
CA THR A 269 -20.57 -17.16 10.30
C THR A 269 -20.74 -16.45 8.97
N SER A 270 -20.00 -16.83 7.92
CA SER A 270 -20.15 -16.23 6.60
C SER A 270 -21.40 -16.74 5.90
N PRO A 271 -22.27 -15.86 5.39
CA PRO A 271 -23.45 -16.25 4.60
C PRO A 271 -23.11 -16.66 3.17
N LEU A 272 -21.83 -16.55 2.75
CA LEU A 272 -21.40 -16.76 1.37
C LEU A 272 -20.76 -18.12 1.20
N ASP A 273 -21.01 -18.70 0.06
CA ASP A 273 -20.52 -20.00 -0.38
C ASP A 273 -19.73 -19.90 -1.70
N THR A 274 -19.34 -21.02 -2.25
CA THR A 274 -18.63 -21.12 -3.53
C THR A 274 -19.48 -20.75 -4.72
N SER A 275 -20.80 -20.56 -4.57
CA SER A 275 -21.71 -20.22 -5.68
C SER A 275 -21.33 -18.90 -6.37
N THR A 276 -20.66 -18.00 -5.66
CA THR A 276 -20.17 -16.74 -6.21
C THR A 276 -18.91 -16.90 -7.06
N TRP A 277 -18.27 -18.07 -7.05
CA TRP A 277 -17.02 -18.31 -7.80
C TRP A 277 -17.27 -18.96 -9.16
N LYS A 278 -18.08 -20.03 -9.20
CA LYS A 278 -18.43 -20.75 -10.43
C LYS A 278 -17.21 -21.23 -11.23
N ASN A 279 -16.14 -21.66 -10.53
CA ASN A 279 -14.91 -22.08 -11.18
C ASN A 279 -15.15 -23.23 -12.15
N VAL A 280 -14.45 -23.22 -13.28
CA VAL A 280 -14.45 -24.36 -14.20
C VAL A 280 -13.82 -25.58 -13.51
N PRO A 281 -14.21 -26.82 -13.88
CA PRO A 281 -13.66 -28.02 -13.28
C PRO A 281 -12.13 -28.05 -13.32
N GLY A 282 -11.49 -28.31 -12.17
CA GLY A 282 -10.04 -28.35 -12.04
C GLY A 282 -9.35 -27.02 -11.75
N ALA A 283 -10.02 -25.88 -11.86
CA ALA A 283 -9.47 -24.58 -11.45
C ALA A 283 -9.69 -24.37 -9.95
N PRO A 284 -8.61 -24.24 -9.13
CA PRO A 284 -8.76 -24.01 -7.71
C PRO A 284 -9.28 -22.61 -7.41
N ILE A 285 -10.06 -22.44 -6.34
CA ILE A 285 -10.38 -21.13 -5.82
C ILE A 285 -9.09 -20.52 -5.25
N THR A 286 -8.71 -19.35 -5.76
CA THR A 286 -7.42 -18.70 -5.48
C THR A 286 -7.62 -17.19 -5.38
N GLY A 287 -6.90 -16.51 -4.50
CA GLY A 287 -6.94 -15.05 -4.39
C GLY A 287 -7.32 -14.54 -3.02
N GLY A 288 -7.72 -13.27 -2.97
CA GLY A 288 -8.23 -12.62 -1.77
C GLY A 288 -7.17 -12.35 -0.70
N GLY A 289 -5.91 -12.20 -1.09
CA GLY A 289 -4.85 -11.81 -0.18
C GLY A 289 -5.15 -10.46 0.50
N THR A 290 -4.77 -10.32 1.77
CA THR A 290 -4.78 -9.04 2.46
C THR A 290 -3.35 -8.67 2.81
N TRP A 291 -2.71 -7.98 1.85
CA TRP A 291 -1.27 -7.72 1.85
C TRP A 291 -0.90 -6.34 2.39
N THR A 292 -1.91 -5.54 2.75
CA THR A 292 -1.75 -4.23 3.38
C THR A 292 -2.30 -4.22 4.80
N SER A 293 -2.27 -3.08 5.49
CA SER A 293 -2.85 -2.94 6.82
C SER A 293 -4.38 -2.99 6.78
N THR A 294 -5.00 -3.01 7.93
CA THR A 294 -6.45 -3.02 8.13
C THR A 294 -6.89 -1.80 8.93
N THR A 295 -8.19 -1.56 9.00
CA THR A 295 -8.77 -0.46 9.78
C THR A 295 -9.70 -1.00 10.85
N LEU A 296 -9.65 -0.42 12.03
CA LEU A 296 -10.50 -0.79 13.16
C LEU A 296 -11.38 0.40 13.57
N ASP A 297 -12.66 0.14 13.77
CA ASP A 297 -13.56 1.02 14.53
C ASP A 297 -13.57 0.56 16.01
N PRO A 298 -12.75 1.17 16.88
CA PRO A 298 -12.64 0.73 18.26
C PRO A 298 -13.92 0.99 19.08
N ALA A 299 -14.74 1.93 18.67
CA ALA A 299 -16.00 2.24 19.35
C ALA A 299 -17.04 1.12 19.18
N ASN A 300 -17.01 0.44 18.03
CA ASN A 300 -17.96 -0.61 17.70
C ASN A 300 -17.33 -2.00 17.67
N GLY A 301 -16.00 -2.12 17.88
CA GLY A 301 -15.26 -3.40 17.82
C GLY A 301 -15.31 -4.05 16.44
N LEU A 302 -15.27 -3.25 15.36
CA LEU A 302 -15.38 -3.72 13.98
C LEU A 302 -14.06 -3.58 13.24
N LEU A 303 -13.59 -4.68 12.65
CA LEU A 303 -12.39 -4.73 11.82
C LEU A 303 -12.78 -4.67 10.34
N TYR A 304 -12.24 -3.70 9.60
CA TYR A 304 -12.44 -3.52 8.17
C TYR A 304 -11.20 -4.03 7.43
N VAL A 305 -11.37 -5.09 6.67
CA VAL A 305 -10.29 -5.83 5.99
C VAL A 305 -10.35 -5.57 4.50
N PRO A 306 -9.34 -4.92 3.90
CA PRO A 306 -9.23 -4.79 2.45
C PRO A 306 -8.81 -6.15 1.86
N VAL A 307 -9.47 -6.59 0.81
CA VAL A 307 -9.29 -7.91 0.20
C VAL A 307 -8.87 -7.74 -1.25
N GLY A 308 -7.76 -8.36 -1.61
CA GLY A 308 -7.19 -8.30 -2.94
C GLY A 308 -7.98 -9.03 -4.03
N ASN A 309 -7.39 -9.08 -5.20
CA ASN A 309 -7.94 -9.66 -6.42
C ASN A 309 -8.18 -11.17 -6.32
N PRO A 310 -9.00 -11.75 -7.22
CA PRO A 310 -9.07 -13.19 -7.45
C PRO A 310 -8.03 -13.61 -8.51
N ALA A 311 -7.50 -14.83 -8.45
CA ALA A 311 -6.62 -15.36 -9.49
C ALA A 311 -7.29 -16.51 -10.31
N PRO A 312 -6.86 -16.69 -11.57
CA PRO A 312 -5.79 -15.97 -12.28
C PRO A 312 -6.20 -14.51 -12.52
N ASP A 313 -5.24 -13.57 -12.34
CA ASP A 313 -5.54 -12.14 -12.23
C ASP A 313 -6.21 -11.57 -13.47
N PHE A 314 -5.71 -11.94 -14.67
CA PHE A 314 -6.17 -11.39 -15.94
C PHE A 314 -7.20 -12.26 -16.68
N ASP A 315 -7.53 -13.47 -16.20
CA ASP A 315 -8.53 -14.32 -16.84
C ASP A 315 -9.69 -14.71 -15.92
N ASN A 316 -10.81 -14.01 -16.05
CA ASN A 316 -12.04 -14.35 -15.31
C ASN A 316 -12.84 -15.50 -15.94
N SER A 317 -12.47 -16.01 -17.12
CA SER A 317 -13.21 -17.06 -17.82
C SER A 317 -13.17 -18.40 -17.07
N VAL A 318 -12.15 -18.62 -16.23
CA VAL A 318 -12.03 -19.82 -15.40
C VAL A 318 -12.75 -19.70 -14.05
N ARG A 319 -13.19 -18.48 -13.68
CA ARG A 319 -13.90 -18.15 -12.44
C ARG A 319 -15.02 -17.11 -12.67
N PRO A 320 -16.03 -17.40 -13.49
CA PRO A 320 -16.95 -16.41 -14.06
C PRO A 320 -18.00 -15.82 -13.10
N GLY A 321 -17.87 -16.04 -11.80
CA GLY A 321 -18.73 -15.43 -10.77
C GLY A 321 -18.16 -14.13 -10.21
N ASP A 322 -18.82 -13.54 -9.20
CA ASP A 322 -18.39 -12.31 -8.55
C ASP A 322 -17.19 -12.49 -7.59
N ASN A 323 -16.80 -13.74 -7.32
CA ASN A 323 -15.61 -14.18 -6.60
C ASN A 323 -15.49 -13.63 -5.16
N LEU A 324 -16.57 -13.63 -4.39
CA LEU A 324 -16.55 -13.09 -3.03
C LEU A 324 -15.63 -13.89 -2.09
N PHE A 325 -14.84 -13.16 -1.24
CA PHE A 325 -14.85 -11.70 -0.96
C PHE A 325 -13.75 -10.92 -1.67
N THR A 326 -13.20 -11.37 -2.79
CA THR A 326 -12.19 -10.60 -3.51
C THR A 326 -12.74 -9.25 -3.96
N GLY A 327 -11.86 -8.26 -4.15
CA GLY A 327 -12.25 -6.91 -4.56
C GLY A 327 -13.19 -6.21 -3.58
N SER A 328 -13.11 -6.52 -2.28
CA SER A 328 -14.06 -6.08 -1.26
C SER A 328 -13.38 -5.50 -0.02
N VAL A 329 -14.13 -4.73 0.76
CA VAL A 329 -13.84 -4.50 2.18
C VAL A 329 -14.76 -5.42 3.00
N VAL A 330 -14.17 -6.36 3.75
CA VAL A 330 -14.91 -7.26 4.64
C VAL A 330 -14.90 -6.70 6.05
N VAL A 331 -16.06 -6.70 6.71
CA VAL A 331 -16.20 -6.22 8.08
C VAL A 331 -16.43 -7.39 9.02
N LEU A 332 -15.53 -7.54 9.98
CA LEU A 332 -15.55 -8.59 10.99
C LEU A 332 -15.71 -8.01 12.40
N ASP A 333 -16.27 -8.80 13.29
CA ASP A 333 -16.16 -8.55 14.72
C ASP A 333 -14.70 -8.75 15.14
N ALA A 334 -14.07 -7.73 15.69
CA ALA A 334 -12.64 -7.77 15.99
C ALA A 334 -12.27 -8.82 17.06
N LYS A 335 -13.16 -9.10 18.02
CA LYS A 335 -12.88 -10.04 19.12
C LYS A 335 -13.10 -11.50 18.73
N THR A 336 -14.07 -11.76 17.84
CA THR A 336 -14.49 -13.14 17.54
C THR A 336 -14.18 -13.58 16.12
N GLY A 337 -13.86 -12.66 15.20
CA GLY A 337 -13.71 -12.94 13.76
C GLY A 337 -15.05 -13.17 13.04
N ALA A 338 -16.18 -12.97 13.72
CA ALA A 338 -17.50 -13.19 13.14
C ALA A 338 -17.78 -12.19 12.02
N TYR A 339 -18.22 -12.69 10.88
CA TYR A 339 -18.62 -11.87 9.73
C TYR A 339 -19.82 -10.98 10.09
N LYS A 340 -19.74 -9.70 9.68
CA LYS A 340 -20.83 -8.73 9.85
C LYS A 340 -21.43 -8.32 8.51
N LYS A 341 -20.59 -7.88 7.57
CA LYS A 341 -20.97 -7.39 6.23
C LYS A 341 -19.75 -7.27 5.31
N HIS A 342 -19.98 -6.94 4.06
CA HIS A 342 -18.93 -6.56 3.12
C HIS A 342 -19.40 -5.45 2.19
N PHE A 343 -18.44 -4.81 1.54
CA PHE A 343 -18.63 -3.84 0.47
C PHE A 343 -17.79 -4.32 -0.70
N GLN A 344 -18.42 -4.88 -1.75
CA GLN A 344 -17.69 -5.27 -2.95
C GLN A 344 -17.55 -4.07 -3.88
N LEU A 345 -16.31 -3.74 -4.23
CA LEU A 345 -15.94 -2.58 -5.04
C LEU A 345 -15.66 -2.99 -6.48
N VAL A 346 -14.94 -4.10 -6.67
CA VAL A 346 -14.51 -4.64 -7.96
C VAL A 346 -15.01 -6.09 -8.10
N PRO A 347 -16.28 -6.31 -8.51
CA PRO A 347 -16.80 -7.65 -8.73
C PRO A 347 -16.19 -8.28 -9.98
N ARG A 348 -15.88 -9.59 -9.93
CA ARG A 348 -15.37 -10.36 -11.07
C ARG A 348 -14.13 -9.73 -11.71
N ASP A 349 -13.23 -9.22 -10.92
CA ASP A 349 -12.04 -8.53 -11.43
C ASP A 349 -11.22 -9.39 -12.40
N TRP A 350 -10.68 -8.76 -13.43
CA TRP A 350 -9.74 -9.36 -14.41
C TRP A 350 -8.63 -8.38 -14.81
N HIS A 351 -8.24 -7.47 -13.89
CA HIS A 351 -7.27 -6.41 -14.12
C HIS A 351 -6.15 -6.38 -13.09
N ASP A 352 -6.21 -7.24 -12.05
CA ASP A 352 -5.39 -7.14 -10.85
C ASP A 352 -5.73 -5.85 -10.05
N TRP A 353 -7.01 -5.54 -9.92
CA TRP A 353 -7.49 -4.36 -9.18
C TRP A 353 -7.85 -4.70 -7.74
N ASP A 354 -6.82 -4.86 -6.94
CA ASP A 354 -6.95 -5.05 -5.50
C ASP A 354 -7.71 -3.92 -4.80
N VAL A 355 -8.39 -4.24 -3.70
CA VAL A 355 -8.58 -3.26 -2.64
C VAL A 355 -7.26 -3.17 -1.88
N SER A 356 -6.37 -2.33 -2.39
CA SER A 356 -4.94 -2.26 -2.10
C SER A 356 -4.58 -1.57 -0.80
N ASN A 357 -5.53 -0.85 -0.17
CA ASN A 357 -5.25 -0.02 1.00
C ASN A 357 -6.35 -0.11 2.07
N PRO A 358 -6.00 0.16 3.34
CA PRO A 358 -6.97 0.23 4.41
C PRO A 358 -8.00 1.34 4.17
N PRO A 359 -9.32 1.08 4.32
CA PRO A 359 -10.31 2.13 4.26
C PRO A 359 -10.15 3.11 5.42
N ILE A 360 -10.49 4.39 5.21
CA ILE A 360 -10.57 5.36 6.29
C ILE A 360 -11.99 5.46 6.83
N LEU A 361 -12.12 5.60 8.16
CA LEU A 361 -13.41 5.78 8.84
C LEU A 361 -13.48 7.19 9.44
N ILE A 362 -14.29 8.05 8.87
CA ILE A 362 -14.30 9.48 9.21
C ILE A 362 -15.70 9.96 9.58
N ASN A 363 -15.75 11.04 10.34
CA ASN A 363 -16.95 11.84 10.50
C ASN A 363 -16.82 13.07 9.61
N THR A 364 -17.67 13.18 8.60
CA THR A 364 -17.63 14.30 7.67
C THR A 364 -18.19 15.56 8.32
N ARG A 365 -17.89 16.71 7.74
CA ARG A 365 -18.44 17.99 8.21
C ARG A 365 -19.96 18.05 8.07
N GLY A 366 -20.54 17.36 7.08
CA GLY A 366 -21.97 17.20 6.90
C GLY A 366 -22.65 16.28 7.93
N GLY A 367 -21.88 15.72 8.89
CA GLY A 367 -22.39 14.87 9.98
C GLY A 367 -22.59 13.40 9.59
N LYS A 368 -22.02 12.93 8.48
CA LYS A 368 -22.08 11.53 8.10
C LYS A 368 -20.92 10.74 8.71
N ARG A 369 -21.17 9.50 9.10
CA ARG A 369 -20.13 8.52 9.37
C ARG A 369 -19.79 7.80 8.06
N LEU A 370 -18.63 8.10 7.49
CA LEU A 370 -18.22 7.65 6.18
C LEU A 370 -17.11 6.61 6.27
N MET A 371 -17.20 5.56 5.45
CA MET A 371 -16.05 4.76 5.03
C MET A 371 -15.63 5.22 3.65
N ALA A 372 -14.36 5.61 3.48
CA ALA A 372 -13.80 5.90 2.17
C ALA A 372 -12.60 5.00 1.89
N VAL A 373 -12.46 4.57 0.63
CA VAL A 373 -11.39 3.68 0.16
C VAL A 373 -11.14 3.90 -1.32
N SER A 374 -9.89 3.80 -1.74
CA SER A 374 -9.48 4.03 -3.13
C SER A 374 -8.64 2.85 -3.63
N PRO A 375 -9.25 1.83 -4.26
CA PRO A 375 -8.56 0.67 -4.79
C PRO A 375 -7.79 0.96 -6.09
N LYS A 376 -7.06 -0.05 -6.60
CA LYS A 376 -6.35 0.02 -7.88
C LYS A 376 -7.24 0.31 -9.09
N ASP A 377 -8.56 0.13 -8.99
CA ASP A 377 -9.51 0.47 -10.07
C ASP A 377 -9.60 1.97 -10.39
N GLY A 378 -8.87 2.79 -9.65
CA GLY A 378 -8.73 4.22 -9.88
C GLY A 378 -9.92 5.08 -9.46
N HIS A 379 -10.73 4.62 -8.53
CA HIS A 379 -11.85 5.39 -7.99
C HIS A 379 -11.75 5.54 -6.47
N LEU A 380 -12.11 6.71 -5.97
CA LEU A 380 -12.41 6.91 -4.55
C LEU A 380 -13.89 6.59 -4.31
N TYR A 381 -14.15 5.62 -3.44
CA TYR A 381 -15.48 5.23 -3.01
C TYR A 381 -15.80 5.84 -1.65
N GLY A 382 -17.00 6.37 -1.48
CA GLY A 382 -17.52 6.84 -0.20
C GLY A 382 -18.83 6.13 0.15
N PHE A 383 -18.85 5.42 1.29
CA PHE A 383 -20.05 4.73 1.80
C PHE A 383 -20.53 5.37 3.10
N ASP A 384 -21.81 5.71 3.17
CA ASP A 384 -22.45 6.09 4.43
C ASP A 384 -22.63 4.85 5.30
N LEU A 385 -22.00 4.84 6.46
CA LEU A 385 -22.06 3.70 7.38
C LEU A 385 -23.39 3.60 8.16
N ALA A 386 -24.25 4.60 8.09
CA ALA A 386 -25.56 4.57 8.73
C ALA A 386 -26.50 3.58 8.02
N ASP A 387 -26.44 3.51 6.69
CA ASP A 387 -27.28 2.62 5.87
C ASP A 387 -26.50 1.77 4.86
N ASN A 388 -25.17 1.88 4.89
CA ASN A 388 -24.20 1.18 4.03
C ASN A 388 -24.33 1.51 2.54
N LYS A 389 -24.90 2.66 2.19
CA LYS A 389 -25.06 3.07 0.80
C LYS A 389 -23.82 3.73 0.24
N LEU A 390 -23.52 3.41 -1.02
CA LEU A 390 -22.55 4.15 -1.81
C LEU A 390 -23.10 5.56 -2.07
N LEU A 391 -22.36 6.56 -1.62
CA LEU A 391 -22.69 7.98 -1.85
C LEU A 391 -22.05 8.48 -3.15
N TYR A 392 -20.82 8.08 -3.41
CA TYR A 392 -20.08 8.47 -4.61
C TYR A 392 -18.99 7.44 -4.98
N ARG A 393 -18.69 7.41 -6.26
CA ARG A 393 -17.56 6.76 -6.88
C ARG A 393 -16.88 7.78 -7.79
N THR A 394 -15.74 8.31 -7.38
CA THR A 394 -15.07 9.43 -8.06
C THR A 394 -13.78 8.95 -8.71
N PRO A 395 -13.59 9.11 -10.03
CA PRO A 395 -12.31 8.80 -10.66
C PRO A 395 -11.18 9.68 -10.10
N VAL A 396 -10.07 9.07 -9.70
CA VAL A 396 -8.87 9.73 -9.16
C VAL A 396 -7.63 9.49 -10.01
N THR A 397 -7.79 8.74 -11.09
CA THR A 397 -6.78 8.56 -12.15
C THR A 397 -7.48 8.37 -13.49
N ARG A 398 -6.73 8.07 -14.55
CA ARG A 398 -7.26 7.83 -15.89
C ARG A 398 -7.96 6.47 -15.96
N ILE A 399 -9.16 6.46 -16.54
CA ILE A 399 -9.96 5.26 -16.77
C ILE A 399 -10.14 5.10 -18.29
N GLU A 400 -9.56 4.05 -18.88
CA GLU A 400 -9.66 3.74 -20.30
C GLU A 400 -9.77 2.22 -20.50
N ASN A 401 -10.66 1.77 -21.35
CA ASN A 401 -10.88 0.36 -21.70
C ASN A 401 -11.13 -0.58 -20.50
N ALA A 402 -11.66 -0.05 -19.41
CA ALA A 402 -11.90 -0.80 -18.17
C ALA A 402 -12.88 -1.98 -18.31
N GLU A 403 -13.71 -1.97 -19.38
CA GLU A 403 -14.67 -3.03 -19.66
C GLU A 403 -14.25 -3.90 -20.88
N GLU A 404 -13.09 -3.61 -21.49
CA GLU A 404 -12.65 -4.37 -22.66
C GLU A 404 -12.18 -5.78 -22.23
N PRO A 405 -12.76 -6.85 -22.79
CA PRO A 405 -12.35 -8.20 -22.43
C PRO A 405 -10.97 -8.52 -22.99
N PHE A 406 -10.14 -9.16 -22.18
CA PHE A 406 -8.83 -9.61 -22.62
C PHE A 406 -8.95 -10.85 -23.53
N ALA A 407 -7.95 -11.06 -24.38
CA ALA A 407 -7.99 -12.09 -25.41
C ALA A 407 -6.65 -12.83 -25.56
N VAL A 408 -6.73 -14.05 -26.11
CA VAL A 408 -5.55 -14.91 -26.35
C VAL A 408 -4.79 -14.47 -27.61
N ASP A 409 -5.43 -13.84 -28.57
CA ASP A 409 -4.90 -13.55 -29.90
C ASP A 409 -4.49 -12.09 -30.13
N LYS A 410 -4.86 -11.18 -29.22
CA LYS A 410 -4.53 -9.76 -29.31
C LYS A 410 -4.06 -9.19 -27.98
N ASP A 411 -3.23 -8.16 -28.04
CA ASP A 411 -2.91 -7.31 -26.90
C ASP A 411 -4.07 -6.35 -26.62
N VAL A 412 -4.46 -6.22 -25.34
CA VAL A 412 -5.48 -5.29 -24.86
C VAL A 412 -4.84 -4.31 -23.91
N HIS A 413 -4.99 -3.04 -24.19
CA HIS A 413 -4.49 -1.92 -23.39
C HIS A 413 -5.63 -1.38 -22.51
N PHE A 414 -5.37 -1.17 -21.22
CA PHE A 414 -6.34 -0.65 -20.27
C PHE A 414 -5.72 0.28 -19.22
N CYS A 415 -6.49 1.19 -18.67
CA CYS A 415 -6.14 2.10 -17.59
C CYS A 415 -7.28 2.19 -16.55
N PRO A 416 -6.93 2.28 -15.23
CA PRO A 416 -5.59 2.13 -14.69
C PRO A 416 -5.06 0.73 -14.91
N GLY A 417 -3.73 0.57 -14.98
CA GLY A 417 -3.11 -0.74 -15.09
C GLY A 417 -3.06 -1.49 -13.77
N SER A 418 -2.40 -2.64 -13.76
CA SER A 418 -2.21 -3.48 -12.56
C SER A 418 -1.42 -2.80 -11.44
N THR A 419 -0.66 -1.77 -11.76
CA THR A 419 0.06 -0.90 -10.82
C THR A 419 -0.50 0.52 -10.83
N GLY A 420 -1.72 0.71 -11.28
CA GLY A 420 -2.42 1.99 -11.31
C GLY A 420 -3.38 2.20 -10.15
N GLY A 421 -4.03 3.34 -10.10
CA GLY A 421 -4.91 3.71 -8.98
C GLY A 421 -4.14 4.03 -7.70
N GLU A 422 -4.75 3.82 -6.54
CA GLU A 422 -4.07 4.01 -5.25
C GLU A 422 -3.52 2.67 -4.75
N GLU A 423 -2.29 2.70 -4.26
CA GLU A 423 -1.59 1.53 -3.77
C GLU A 423 -1.73 1.39 -2.23
N TRP A 424 -0.80 0.78 -1.52
CA TRP A 424 -0.90 0.32 -0.14
C TRP A 424 -1.06 1.40 0.94
N ASN A 425 -0.79 2.66 0.64
CA ASN A 425 -0.98 3.74 1.60
C ASN A 425 -2.42 4.27 1.52
N SER A 426 -3.11 4.31 2.65
CA SER A 426 -4.48 4.81 2.71
C SER A 426 -4.60 6.26 2.29
N PRO A 427 -5.78 6.69 1.82
CA PRO A 427 -6.13 8.10 1.76
C PRO A 427 -5.91 8.83 3.08
N GLY A 428 -5.57 10.11 3.02
CA GLY A 428 -5.54 11.00 4.20
C GLY A 428 -6.82 11.84 4.29
N TYR A 429 -7.33 12.10 5.49
CA TYR A 429 -8.48 12.99 5.66
C TYR A 429 -8.13 14.20 6.52
N ASP A 430 -8.47 15.38 6.05
CA ASP A 430 -8.32 16.62 6.81
C ASP A 430 -9.71 17.13 7.27
N PRO A 431 -10.02 17.06 8.56
CA PRO A 431 -11.28 17.55 9.10
C PRO A 431 -11.42 19.08 8.99
N LEU A 432 -10.31 19.83 8.89
CA LEU A 432 -10.32 21.28 8.78
C LEU A 432 -10.77 21.76 7.40
N THR A 433 -10.46 21.01 6.35
CA THR A 433 -10.91 21.30 4.98
C THR A 433 -12.08 20.42 4.55
N ASN A 434 -12.37 19.34 5.27
CA ASN A 434 -13.29 18.26 4.90
C ASN A 434 -12.88 17.54 3.61
N HIS A 435 -11.57 17.47 3.33
CA HIS A 435 -11.08 16.81 2.12
C HIS A 435 -10.43 15.47 2.44
N ILE A 436 -10.69 14.51 1.56
CA ILE A 436 -9.96 13.26 1.44
C ILE A 436 -8.87 13.48 0.38
N PHE A 437 -7.65 13.13 0.73
CA PHE A 437 -6.50 13.20 -0.18
C PHE A 437 -6.09 11.81 -0.60
N THR A 438 -6.06 11.55 -1.93
CA THR A 438 -5.55 10.31 -2.53
C THR A 438 -4.29 10.58 -3.31
N GLY A 439 -3.31 9.68 -3.19
CA GLY A 439 -2.07 9.71 -3.97
C GLY A 439 -2.07 8.55 -4.97
N ASP A 440 -2.15 8.88 -6.26
CA ASP A 440 -2.52 7.92 -7.29
C ASP A 440 -1.43 7.72 -8.34
N VAL A 441 -1.50 6.58 -8.99
CA VAL A 441 -0.64 6.15 -10.10
C VAL A 441 -1.44 6.25 -11.40
N ASP A 442 -0.91 6.95 -12.40
CA ASP A 442 -1.51 7.07 -13.74
C ASP A 442 -0.70 6.22 -14.74
N TRP A 443 -0.62 4.93 -14.50
CA TRP A 443 -0.03 3.96 -15.41
C TRP A 443 -1.09 3.04 -15.99
N CYS A 444 -0.86 2.61 -17.23
CA CYS A 444 -1.71 1.67 -17.93
C CYS A 444 -0.95 0.37 -18.17
N THR A 445 -1.68 -0.69 -18.42
CA THR A 445 -1.12 -2.02 -18.67
C THR A 445 -1.62 -2.54 -20.02
N THR A 446 -0.79 -3.32 -20.71
CA THR A 446 -1.21 -4.12 -21.86
C THR A 446 -1.04 -5.59 -21.55
N VAL A 447 -2.10 -6.36 -21.76
CA VAL A 447 -2.18 -7.80 -21.48
C VAL A 447 -2.61 -8.57 -22.72
N LYS A 448 -2.01 -9.72 -22.91
CA LYS A 448 -2.45 -10.78 -23.80
C LYS A 448 -2.58 -12.06 -22.99
N LEU A 449 -3.70 -12.76 -23.10
CA LEU A 449 -3.96 -13.94 -22.30
C LEU A 449 -3.16 -15.18 -22.75
N GLN A 450 -2.88 -16.06 -21.82
CA GLN A 450 -2.56 -17.47 -22.06
C GLN A 450 -3.79 -18.22 -22.58
N THR A 451 -3.55 -19.35 -23.22
CA THR A 451 -4.63 -20.30 -23.53
C THR A 451 -5.16 -20.96 -22.25
N ARG A 452 -6.35 -21.52 -22.30
CA ARG A 452 -6.92 -22.26 -21.16
C ARG A 452 -6.05 -23.44 -20.73
N GLU A 453 -5.40 -24.11 -21.68
CA GLU A 453 -4.48 -25.22 -21.44
C GLU A 453 -3.24 -24.74 -20.69
N GLU A 454 -2.65 -23.59 -21.07
CA GLU A 454 -1.50 -22.98 -20.39
C GLU A 454 -1.88 -22.59 -18.95
N ILE A 455 -3.03 -21.93 -18.75
CA ILE A 455 -3.55 -21.54 -17.42
C ILE A 455 -3.81 -22.79 -16.54
N ALA A 456 -4.40 -23.83 -17.10
CA ALA A 456 -4.66 -25.07 -16.36
C ALA A 456 -3.38 -25.81 -15.97
N ALA A 457 -2.34 -25.77 -16.81
CA ALA A 457 -1.06 -26.46 -16.62
C ALA A 457 -0.18 -25.80 -15.55
N ALA A 458 -0.42 -24.55 -15.15
CA ALA A 458 0.38 -23.88 -14.11
C ALA A 458 0.39 -24.70 -12.81
N PRO A 459 1.56 -24.94 -12.19
CA PRO A 459 1.64 -25.71 -10.94
C PRO A 459 1.01 -24.97 -9.75
N LEU A 460 0.61 -25.71 -8.74
CA LEU A 460 0.22 -25.13 -7.44
C LEU A 460 1.44 -24.45 -6.77
N GLY A 461 1.22 -23.27 -6.19
CA GLY A 461 2.27 -22.51 -5.52
C GLY A 461 3.16 -21.67 -6.45
N GLU A 462 2.86 -21.64 -7.74
CA GLU A 462 3.54 -20.80 -8.74
C GLU A 462 2.66 -19.61 -9.13
N PRO A 463 3.23 -18.50 -9.66
CA PRO A 463 2.46 -17.36 -10.15
C PRO A 463 1.39 -17.77 -11.15
N TRP A 464 0.19 -17.26 -10.99
CA TRP A 464 -0.99 -17.64 -11.79
C TRP A 464 -1.78 -16.41 -12.24
N MET A 465 -1.11 -15.54 -12.97
CA MET A 465 -1.72 -14.29 -13.43
C MET A 465 -2.57 -14.48 -14.70
N GLY A 466 -2.27 -15.47 -15.54
CA GLY A 466 -3.06 -15.81 -16.73
C GLY A 466 -2.64 -15.05 -17.99
N GLU A 467 -1.58 -14.27 -17.93
CA GLU A 467 -1.02 -13.52 -19.06
C GLU A 467 0.04 -14.30 -19.83
N LYS A 468 0.07 -14.13 -21.13
CA LYS A 468 1.14 -14.60 -22.03
C LYS A 468 2.16 -13.51 -22.28
N THR A 469 1.71 -12.27 -22.44
CA THR A 469 2.53 -11.08 -22.49
C THR A 469 1.95 -10.06 -21.53
N PHE A 470 2.82 -9.48 -20.72
CA PHE A 470 2.46 -8.52 -19.71
C PHE A 470 3.40 -7.32 -19.79
N ASN A 471 2.86 -6.15 -20.00
CA ASN A 471 3.61 -4.90 -19.96
C ASN A 471 2.91 -3.90 -19.04
N PRO A 472 3.30 -3.89 -17.75
CA PRO A 472 2.71 -2.98 -16.76
C PRO A 472 3.08 -1.52 -16.99
N PHE A 473 4.05 -1.25 -17.88
CA PHE A 473 4.62 0.09 -18.08
C PHE A 473 4.60 0.54 -19.55
N ASN A 474 3.73 -0.04 -20.39
CA ASN A 474 3.81 0.20 -21.82
C ASN A 474 3.53 1.67 -22.23
N GLU A 475 3.02 2.48 -21.34
CA GLU A 475 2.92 3.91 -21.52
C GLU A 475 4.09 4.71 -20.92
N PHE A 476 4.99 4.05 -20.24
CA PHE A 476 6.21 4.60 -19.72
C PHE A 476 7.08 5.08 -20.88
N GLY A 477 7.09 6.13 -21.39
CA GLY A 477 7.84 6.63 -22.54
C GLY A 477 6.99 6.97 -23.75
N LYS A 478 5.68 6.73 -23.71
CA LYS A 478 4.74 7.21 -24.71
C LYS A 478 3.92 8.41 -24.24
N PHE A 479 4.16 8.92 -23.04
CA PHE A 479 3.48 10.08 -22.49
C PHE A 479 3.99 11.41 -23.07
N SER A 480 3.95 11.60 -24.36
CA SER A 480 3.95 12.96 -24.87
C SER A 480 2.51 13.43 -24.96
N ARG A 481 1.97 13.87 -23.85
CA ARG A 481 0.74 14.65 -23.84
C ARG A 481 1.08 16.09 -24.25
N ALA A 482 0.14 16.78 -24.85
CA ALA A 482 0.32 18.20 -25.20
C ALA A 482 0.60 19.09 -23.98
N ASP A 483 0.23 18.63 -22.77
CA ASP A 483 0.43 19.30 -21.49
C ASP A 483 1.63 18.79 -20.67
N GLY A 484 2.47 17.91 -21.24
CA GLY A 484 3.67 17.36 -20.62
C GLY A 484 3.55 15.92 -20.17
N PHE A 485 4.56 15.44 -19.44
CA PHE A 485 4.64 14.07 -18.94
C PHE A 485 4.09 13.98 -17.50
N TRP A 486 3.03 13.22 -17.30
CA TRP A 486 2.38 13.01 -16.01
C TRP A 486 2.17 11.53 -15.75
N ALA A 487 2.50 11.06 -14.54
CA ALA A 487 2.39 9.65 -14.15
C ALA A 487 1.75 9.45 -12.78
N GLY A 488 1.37 10.53 -12.10
CA GLY A 488 0.71 10.47 -10.80
C GLY A 488 -0.20 11.66 -10.55
N TRP A 489 -1.10 11.46 -9.61
CA TRP A 489 -2.06 12.47 -9.17
C TRP A 489 -2.11 12.55 -7.65
N LEU A 490 -2.39 13.75 -7.15
CA LEU A 490 -2.86 13.99 -5.79
C LEU A 490 -4.20 14.71 -5.88
N TYR A 491 -5.26 14.09 -5.38
CA TYR A 491 -6.59 14.71 -5.35
C TYR A 491 -6.92 15.25 -3.97
N ALA A 492 -7.68 16.33 -3.91
CA ALA A 492 -8.41 16.81 -2.74
C ALA A 492 -9.89 16.71 -3.04
N THR A 493 -10.54 15.72 -2.47
CA THR A 493 -11.94 15.38 -2.73
C THR A 493 -12.77 15.69 -1.49
N ASP A 494 -13.88 16.42 -1.67
CA ASP A 494 -14.81 16.74 -0.60
C ASP A 494 -15.49 15.47 -0.07
N ALA A 495 -15.38 15.24 1.24
CA ALA A 495 -15.81 13.99 1.88
C ALA A 495 -17.34 13.79 1.88
N ASP A 496 -18.12 14.85 1.81
CA ASP A 496 -19.58 14.76 1.79
C ASP A 496 -20.16 14.49 0.40
N THR A 497 -19.48 14.98 -0.64
CA THR A 497 -20.02 15.02 -2.01
C THR A 497 -19.26 14.16 -3.02
N GLY A 498 -18.02 13.78 -2.72
CA GLY A 498 -17.13 13.12 -3.66
C GLY A 498 -16.60 14.02 -4.79
N MET A 499 -16.90 15.33 -4.77
CA MET A 499 -16.40 16.26 -5.78
C MET A 499 -14.96 16.66 -5.44
N TRP A 500 -14.03 16.51 -6.40
CA TRP A 500 -12.70 17.05 -6.20
C TRP A 500 -12.70 18.60 -6.26
N LYS A 501 -11.94 19.23 -5.38
CA LYS A 501 -11.77 20.68 -5.33
C LYS A 501 -10.56 21.12 -6.13
N TRP A 502 -9.45 20.46 -5.91
CA TRP A 502 -8.23 20.61 -6.66
C TRP A 502 -7.56 19.23 -6.83
N ARG A 503 -6.74 19.14 -7.84
CA ARG A 503 -5.87 18.00 -8.07
C ARG A 503 -4.54 18.47 -8.57
N LEU A 504 -3.50 17.71 -8.29
CA LEU A 504 -2.14 18.03 -8.66
C LEU A 504 -1.60 16.90 -9.53
N LYS A 505 -1.08 17.27 -10.71
CA LYS A 505 -0.34 16.34 -11.57
C LYS A 505 1.10 16.23 -11.09
N SER A 506 1.63 14.99 -11.05
CA SER A 506 3.04 14.70 -10.79
C SER A 506 3.68 14.01 -11.99
N ASN A 507 4.94 14.32 -12.27
CA ASN A 507 5.70 13.59 -13.30
C ASN A 507 5.94 12.12 -12.93
N TYR A 508 5.86 11.80 -11.64
CA TYR A 508 6.10 10.47 -11.10
C TYR A 508 4.87 9.95 -10.36
N PRO A 509 4.65 8.63 -10.34
CA PRO A 509 3.64 8.01 -9.50
C PRO A 509 3.77 8.39 -8.03
N ILE A 510 2.65 8.52 -7.34
CA ILE A 510 2.58 8.79 -5.91
C ILE A 510 2.22 7.48 -5.20
N TYR A 511 3.26 6.76 -4.76
CA TYR A 511 3.13 5.57 -3.93
C TYR A 511 3.27 5.89 -2.44
N GLY A 512 3.96 6.99 -2.12
CA GLY A 512 4.19 7.43 -0.75
C GLY A 512 2.92 7.85 -0.04
N ALA A 513 2.90 7.66 1.28
CA ALA A 513 1.77 8.07 2.10
C ALA A 513 1.47 9.56 1.98
N VAL A 514 0.19 9.90 1.96
CA VAL A 514 -0.33 11.27 1.94
C VAL A 514 -0.77 11.66 3.36
N THR A 515 -0.15 12.70 3.93
CA THR A 515 -0.33 13.05 5.35
C THR A 515 -0.76 14.50 5.52
N PRO A 516 -2.05 14.76 5.74
CA PRO A 516 -2.55 16.10 6.08
C PRO A 516 -2.28 16.46 7.54
N THR A 517 -2.12 17.77 7.81
CA THR A 517 -1.79 18.28 9.15
C THR A 517 -2.60 19.53 9.50
N ALA A 518 -2.79 19.78 10.80
CA ALA A 518 -3.44 21.01 11.30
C ALA A 518 -2.64 22.28 10.97
N GLY A 519 -1.40 22.17 10.49
CA GLY A 519 -0.63 23.28 9.91
C GLY A 519 -1.14 23.76 8.54
N GLY A 520 -2.20 23.14 8.02
CA GLY A 520 -2.77 23.43 6.70
C GLY A 520 -1.93 22.86 5.56
N LEU A 521 -1.13 21.83 5.84
CA LEU A 521 -0.22 21.19 4.89
C LEU A 521 -0.65 19.77 4.58
N VAL A 522 -0.39 19.34 3.35
CA VAL A 522 -0.37 17.93 2.94
C VAL A 522 1.06 17.56 2.57
N PHE A 523 1.64 16.59 3.28
CA PHE A 523 2.96 16.03 2.96
C PHE A 523 2.79 14.76 2.14
N PHE A 524 3.58 14.60 1.08
CA PHE A 524 3.66 13.37 0.30
C PHE A 524 4.98 13.27 -0.47
N GLY A 525 5.28 12.08 -0.98
CA GLY A 525 6.42 11.86 -1.84
C GLY A 525 6.09 11.03 -3.07
N ASP A 526 6.93 11.14 -4.11
CA ASP A 526 6.82 10.38 -5.35
C ASP A 526 7.98 9.39 -5.55
N VAL A 527 7.85 8.48 -6.53
CA VAL A 527 8.92 7.52 -6.83
C VAL A 527 10.11 8.14 -7.57
N GLY A 528 10.03 9.41 -7.97
CA GLY A 528 11.17 10.20 -8.43
C GLY A 528 12.08 10.70 -7.29
N GLY A 529 11.71 10.41 -6.04
CA GLY A 529 12.45 10.80 -4.83
C GLY A 529 12.19 12.23 -4.39
N ASN A 530 11.16 12.87 -4.91
CA ASN A 530 10.77 14.21 -4.50
C ASN A 530 9.80 14.12 -3.31
N PHE A 531 10.04 14.93 -2.31
CA PHE A 531 9.15 15.11 -1.16
C PHE A 531 8.58 16.52 -1.18
N TYR A 532 7.29 16.65 -0.91
CA TYR A 532 6.53 17.88 -1.08
C TYR A 532 5.74 18.27 0.17
N ALA A 533 5.54 19.56 0.35
CA ALA A 533 4.54 20.15 1.21
C ALA A 533 3.62 21.06 0.37
N ILE A 534 2.34 20.73 0.37
CA ILE A 534 1.29 21.39 -0.40
C ILE A 534 0.34 22.08 0.56
N ASP A 535 -0.17 23.25 0.19
CA ASP A 535 -1.28 23.89 0.89
C ASP A 535 -2.55 23.06 0.75
N ALA A 536 -3.09 22.57 1.86
CA ALA A 536 -4.24 21.66 1.89
C ALA A 536 -5.52 22.28 1.31
N ALA A 537 -5.68 23.59 1.41
CA ALA A 537 -6.86 24.28 0.93
C ALA A 537 -6.83 24.57 -0.57
N THR A 538 -5.64 24.80 -1.15
CA THR A 538 -5.49 25.34 -2.51
C THR A 538 -4.76 24.41 -3.48
N GLY A 539 -4.02 23.41 -2.98
CA GLY A 539 -3.17 22.56 -3.81
C GLY A 539 -1.84 23.23 -4.24
N GLN A 540 -1.56 24.44 -3.75
CA GLN A 540 -0.32 25.15 -4.09
C GLN A 540 0.89 24.46 -3.47
N LYS A 541 1.93 24.20 -4.29
CA LYS A 541 3.21 23.74 -3.78
C LYS A 541 3.91 24.85 -2.99
N LEU A 542 4.14 24.61 -1.70
CA LEU A 542 4.82 25.54 -0.80
C LEU A 542 6.30 25.19 -0.61
N TRP A 543 6.62 23.89 -0.70
CA TRP A 543 7.98 23.40 -0.56
C TRP A 543 8.14 22.07 -1.31
N GLY A 544 9.37 21.74 -1.72
CA GLY A 544 9.70 20.43 -2.31
C GLY A 544 11.19 20.26 -2.52
N GLN A 545 11.70 19.07 -2.26
CA GLN A 545 13.10 18.70 -2.38
C GLN A 545 13.26 17.20 -2.64
N LYS A 546 14.32 16.79 -3.37
CA LYS A 546 14.77 15.39 -3.40
C LYS A 546 15.46 15.03 -2.07
N ILE A 547 15.02 13.95 -1.43
CA ILE A 547 15.46 13.59 -0.06
C ILE A 547 16.09 12.19 0.06
N GLY A 548 16.54 11.59 -1.04
CA GLY A 548 17.37 10.38 -0.93
C GLY A 548 16.98 9.17 -1.77
N GLY A 549 15.95 9.24 -2.57
CA GLY A 549 15.49 8.16 -3.46
C GLY A 549 13.98 8.05 -3.49
N ALA A 550 13.46 7.09 -4.24
CA ALA A 550 12.02 6.89 -4.43
C ALA A 550 11.29 6.78 -3.08
N ILE A 551 10.12 7.41 -2.98
CA ILE A 551 9.29 7.44 -1.79
C ILE A 551 8.04 6.62 -2.06
N ALA A 552 7.93 5.48 -1.37
CA ALA A 552 6.80 4.56 -1.46
C ALA A 552 6.30 4.11 -0.07
N GLY A 553 7.03 4.47 0.99
CA GLY A 553 6.68 4.17 2.37
C GLY A 553 5.93 5.30 3.07
N GLY A 554 5.88 5.20 4.39
CA GLY A 554 5.16 6.13 5.25
C GLY A 554 5.80 7.51 5.30
N VAL A 555 4.91 8.51 5.41
CA VAL A 555 5.22 9.89 5.77
C VAL A 555 4.48 10.17 7.06
N ILE A 556 5.20 10.46 8.13
CA ILE A 556 4.61 10.69 9.46
C ILE A 556 5.11 11.99 10.07
N THR A 557 4.33 12.58 10.98
CA THR A 557 4.77 13.74 11.75
C THR A 557 4.47 13.55 13.23
N PHE A 558 5.40 13.98 14.07
CA PHE A 558 5.41 13.75 15.51
C PHE A 558 6.20 14.85 16.22
N THR A 559 6.25 14.84 17.54
CA THR A 559 7.10 15.77 18.29
C THR A 559 8.25 15.07 18.98
N VAL A 560 9.39 15.78 19.04
CA VAL A 560 10.56 15.40 19.83
C VAL A 560 10.94 16.59 20.68
N ASN A 561 10.92 16.42 22.00
CA ASN A 561 11.21 17.51 22.95
C ASN A 561 10.34 18.76 22.68
N GLY A 562 9.06 18.55 22.35
CA GLY A 562 8.12 19.62 22.06
C GLY A 562 8.26 20.26 20.66
N THR A 563 9.18 19.78 19.82
CA THR A 563 9.40 20.31 18.46
C THR A 563 8.87 19.33 17.42
N GLN A 564 8.03 19.83 16.51
CA GLN A 564 7.47 19.02 15.41
C GLN A 564 8.55 18.61 14.40
N LYS A 565 8.52 17.36 14.01
CA LYS A 565 9.35 16.74 12.97
C LYS A 565 8.51 15.95 11.99
N VAL A 566 9.08 15.67 10.82
CA VAL A 566 8.49 14.79 9.79
C VAL A 566 9.49 13.70 9.48
N ALA A 567 9.06 12.44 9.51
CA ALA A 567 9.88 11.31 9.05
C ALA A 567 9.32 10.75 7.74
N VAL A 568 10.22 10.41 6.82
CA VAL A 568 9.90 9.92 5.48
C VAL A 568 10.72 8.66 5.19
N ALA A 569 10.06 7.57 4.87
CA ALA A 569 10.71 6.36 4.36
C ALA A 569 11.03 6.54 2.86
N THR A 570 12.30 6.50 2.49
CA THR A 570 12.81 6.77 1.14
C THR A 570 13.84 5.73 0.70
N GLY A 571 14.12 5.60 -0.59
CA GLY A 571 15.04 4.61 -1.14
C GLY A 571 14.35 3.29 -1.52
N TYR A 572 13.07 3.36 -1.90
CA TYR A 572 12.34 2.22 -2.44
C TYR A 572 12.98 1.71 -3.73
N VAL A 573 13.25 0.40 -3.77
CA VAL A 573 13.76 -0.31 -4.93
C VAL A 573 12.93 -1.58 -5.12
N SER A 574 12.27 -1.71 -6.26
CA SER A 574 11.40 -2.85 -6.55
C SER A 574 11.71 -3.44 -7.93
N PRO A 575 11.60 -4.75 -8.11
CA PRO A 575 11.63 -5.34 -9.44
C PRO A 575 10.38 -4.97 -10.28
N ALA A 576 9.27 -4.61 -9.63
CA ALA A 576 8.00 -4.31 -10.27
C ALA A 576 7.82 -2.82 -10.62
N VAL A 577 8.66 -1.91 -10.12
CA VAL A 577 8.54 -0.46 -10.34
C VAL A 577 9.92 0.12 -10.66
N PRO A 578 10.10 0.74 -11.84
CA PRO A 578 11.39 1.31 -12.19
C PRO A 578 11.69 2.54 -11.33
N THR A 579 12.74 2.46 -10.53
CA THR A 579 13.20 3.53 -9.63
C THR A 579 14.71 3.64 -9.65
N GLU A 580 15.23 4.78 -9.21
CA GLU A 580 16.66 4.96 -8.97
C GLU A 580 17.11 4.00 -7.85
N ILE A 581 18.21 3.25 -8.06
CA ILE A 581 18.75 2.34 -7.06
C ILE A 581 19.40 3.15 -5.95
N ARG A 582 18.74 3.20 -4.79
CA ARG A 582 19.21 3.85 -3.57
C ARG A 582 18.96 2.94 -2.37
N ARG A 583 19.81 3.04 -1.36
CA ARG A 583 19.58 2.36 -0.08
C ARG A 583 18.34 2.89 0.60
N ALA A 584 17.64 2.00 1.27
CA ALA A 584 16.49 2.30 2.11
C ALA A 584 16.92 3.18 3.30
N ARG A 585 16.22 4.31 3.52
CA ARG A 585 16.54 5.31 4.54
C ARG A 585 15.29 5.87 5.19
N ILE A 586 15.43 6.32 6.42
CA ILE A 586 14.45 7.22 7.03
C ILE A 586 15.10 8.61 7.15
N ALA A 587 14.54 9.58 6.41
CA ALA A 587 14.93 10.98 6.52
C ALA A 587 14.04 11.67 7.55
N ILE A 588 14.64 12.39 8.51
CA ILE A 588 13.93 13.20 9.49
C ILE A 588 14.12 14.68 9.15
N LEU A 589 13.00 15.36 8.94
CA LEU A 589 12.96 16.78 8.59
C LEU A 589 12.37 17.60 9.73
N GLY A 590 12.75 18.88 9.75
CA GLY A 590 12.24 19.84 10.72
C GLY A 590 12.71 21.27 10.39
N ILE A 591 12.31 22.21 11.23
CA ILE A 591 12.73 23.62 11.15
C ILE A 591 13.68 23.90 12.33
N GLU A 592 14.92 24.33 12.03
CA GLU A 592 15.88 24.68 13.09
C GLU A 592 15.52 26.00 13.76
N GLY A 593 15.75 26.06 15.07
CA GLY A 593 15.61 27.30 15.86
C GLY A 593 14.19 27.60 16.37
N GLU A 594 13.19 26.82 16.02
CA GLU A 594 11.87 26.91 16.62
C GLU A 594 11.77 25.94 17.82
N THR A 595 12.35 26.33 18.97
CA THR A 595 11.99 25.71 20.25
C THR A 595 10.55 26.10 20.56
N GLY A 596 9.69 25.11 20.78
CA GLY A 596 8.30 25.34 21.12
C GLY A 596 8.20 26.42 22.22
N SER A 597 7.50 27.50 21.94
CA SER A 597 7.12 28.44 22.98
C SER A 597 6.31 27.68 24.02
N LYS A 598 6.82 27.68 25.26
CA LYS A 598 6.13 27.11 26.43
C LYS A 598 4.77 27.72 26.63
#